data_200c840285287631e862d3a6d22995b2
#
_entry.id   200c840285287631e862d3a6d22995b2
#
_cell.length_a   1.000
_cell.length_b   1.000
_cell.length_c   1.000
_cell.angle_alpha   90.00
_cell.angle_beta   90.00
_cell.angle_gamma   90.00
#
_symmetry.space_group_name_H-M   'P 1'
#
loop_
_entity.id
_entity.type
_entity.pdbx_description
1 polymer ?
#
loop_
_entity_poly.entity_id
_entity_poly.type
_entity_poly.pdbx_seq_one_letter_code
_entity_poly.pdbx_strand_id
1 'polypeptide(L)'
;MYRTLQYALLFLVAALLQIFLFNNLSLSVYLNPLVYVVFIALLPMETTPIRMLLAGLAMGLAMDWTMGAAGVNTIATVFVAFVRIHLLNFVCGVPSARRLGEKSFTVYLALTVILHNAIFFYMEALSWSHALLTLLRLGVSAAVGVFFCWLIAQVFTSRLSPRI
;
A
#
# COMPACT_ATOMS: atom_id res chain seq x y z
N MET A 1 3.73 21.59 10.73
CA MET A 1 4.70 21.68 9.62
C MET A 1 5.61 20.46 9.52
N TYR A 2 6.31 20.02 10.55
CA TYR A 2 7.17 18.82 10.51
C TYR A 2 6.46 17.54 10.06
N ARG A 3 5.27 17.24 10.58
CA ARG A 3 4.51 16.04 10.20
C ARG A 3 4.16 15.99 8.71
N THR A 4 3.73 17.11 8.14
CA THR A 4 3.39 17.18 6.71
C THR A 4 4.60 16.89 5.83
N LEU A 5 5.76 17.43 6.21
CA LEU A 5 7.02 17.19 5.51
C LEU A 5 7.44 15.71 5.57
N GLN A 6 7.26 15.04 6.72
CA GLN A 6 7.56 13.62 6.88
C GLN A 6 6.70 12.74 5.95
N TYR A 7 5.40 13.03 5.84
CA TYR A 7 4.51 12.26 4.95
C TYR A 7 4.73 12.61 3.48
N ALA A 8 5.10 13.85 3.14
CA ALA A 8 5.53 14.19 1.81
C ALA A 8 6.83 13.46 1.41
N LEU A 9 7.76 13.35 2.34
CA LEU A 9 8.97 12.55 2.15
C LEU A 9 8.66 11.06 1.99
N LEU A 10 7.76 10.52 2.79
CA LEU A 10 7.32 9.13 2.66
C LEU A 10 6.67 8.86 1.30
N PHE A 11 5.81 9.79 0.83
CA PHE A 11 5.22 9.74 -0.52
C PHE A 11 6.30 9.65 -1.59
N LEU A 12 7.27 10.56 -1.56
CA LEU A 12 8.37 10.61 -2.50
C LEU A 12 9.23 9.33 -2.45
N VAL A 13 9.62 8.91 -1.27
CA VAL A 13 10.45 7.72 -1.09
C VAL A 13 9.71 6.47 -1.58
N ALA A 14 8.45 6.29 -1.21
CA ALA A 14 7.65 5.15 -1.66
C ALA A 14 7.48 5.14 -3.19
N ALA A 15 7.22 6.31 -3.80
CA ALA A 15 7.10 6.44 -5.25
C ALA A 15 8.42 6.16 -5.96
N LEU A 16 9.53 6.74 -5.50
CA LEU A 16 10.85 6.54 -6.11
C LEU A 16 11.32 5.07 -5.98
N LEU A 17 11.12 4.45 -4.82
CA LEU A 17 11.43 3.03 -4.64
C LEU A 17 10.62 2.16 -5.61
N GLN A 18 9.35 2.44 -5.77
CA GLN A 18 8.51 1.70 -6.72
C GLN A 18 9.02 1.88 -8.15
N ILE A 19 9.22 3.12 -8.59
CA ILE A 19 9.58 3.45 -9.97
C ILE A 19 10.98 2.94 -10.33
N PHE A 20 11.98 3.21 -9.50
CA PHE A 20 13.37 2.91 -9.85
C PHE A 20 13.82 1.52 -9.44
N LEU A 21 13.28 0.97 -8.36
CA LEU A 21 13.69 -0.34 -7.87
C LEU A 21 12.69 -1.41 -8.29
N PHE A 22 11.45 -1.35 -7.84
CA PHE A 22 10.52 -2.47 -7.97
C PHE A 22 9.98 -2.66 -9.39
N ASN A 23 9.74 -1.58 -10.14
CA ASN A 23 9.33 -1.70 -11.54
C ASN A 23 10.45 -2.23 -12.46
N ASN A 24 11.70 -2.06 -12.06
CA ASN A 24 12.87 -2.56 -12.81
C ASN A 24 13.38 -3.92 -12.32
N LEU A 25 12.83 -4.43 -11.21
CA LEU A 25 13.13 -5.79 -10.74
C LEU A 25 12.36 -6.82 -11.58
N SER A 26 12.81 -7.02 -12.82
CA SER A 26 12.27 -8.06 -13.71
C SER A 26 12.77 -9.47 -13.32
N LEU A 27 12.63 -9.83 -12.03
CA LEU A 27 13.04 -11.14 -11.53
C LEU A 27 12.19 -12.28 -12.08
N SER A 28 10.94 -12.00 -12.45
CA SER A 28 10.02 -12.96 -13.07
C SER A 28 8.79 -12.24 -13.61
N VAL A 29 8.18 -12.79 -14.64
CA VAL A 29 6.87 -12.35 -15.17
C VAL A 29 5.77 -12.42 -14.09
N TYR A 30 6.00 -13.24 -13.05
CA TYR A 30 5.05 -13.45 -11.96
C TYR A 30 5.27 -12.54 -10.75
N LEU A 31 6.39 -11.81 -10.69
CA LEU A 31 6.77 -11.01 -9.53
C LEU A 31 6.68 -9.51 -9.85
N ASN A 32 5.66 -8.87 -9.31
CA ASN A 32 5.48 -7.42 -9.37
C ASN A 32 5.05 -6.90 -8.00
N PRO A 33 5.99 -6.68 -7.07
CA PRO A 33 5.68 -6.21 -5.73
C PRO A 33 5.29 -4.73 -5.74
N LEU A 34 4.05 -4.43 -5.39
CA LEU A 34 3.50 -3.08 -5.31
C LEU A 34 3.73 -2.52 -3.89
N VAL A 35 4.88 -1.90 -3.68
CA VAL A 35 5.34 -1.46 -2.36
C VAL A 35 4.85 -0.06 -2.00
N TYR A 36 4.54 0.79 -2.98
CA TYR A 36 4.09 2.17 -2.75
C TYR A 36 2.82 2.28 -1.89
N VAL A 37 2.01 1.21 -1.80
CA VAL A 37 0.83 1.16 -0.92
C VAL A 37 1.17 1.36 0.56
N VAL A 38 2.42 1.15 0.97
CA VAL A 38 2.92 1.43 2.32
C VAL A 38 2.67 2.88 2.73
N PHE A 39 2.70 3.82 1.79
CA PHE A 39 2.35 5.21 2.04
C PHE A 39 0.95 5.36 2.62
N ILE A 40 -0.05 4.70 2.02
CA ILE A 40 -1.44 4.72 2.53
C ILE A 40 -1.53 4.04 3.90
N ALA A 41 -0.84 2.92 4.08
CA ALA A 41 -0.84 2.19 5.35
C ALA A 41 -0.27 3.03 6.50
N LEU A 42 0.77 3.82 6.24
CA LEU A 42 1.49 4.61 7.25
C LEU A 42 0.90 6.01 7.49
N LEU A 43 -0.12 6.45 6.77
CA LEU A 43 -0.78 7.73 7.05
C LEU A 43 -1.36 7.75 8.48
N PRO A 44 -1.39 8.91 9.17
CA PRO A 44 -1.91 9.00 10.53
C PRO A 44 -3.34 8.46 10.64
N MET A 45 -3.65 7.83 11.77
CA MET A 45 -5.02 7.36 12.05
C MET A 45 -6.04 8.50 12.10
N GLU A 46 -5.60 9.69 12.51
CA GLU A 46 -6.42 10.91 12.62
C GLU A 46 -6.68 11.59 11.26
N THR A 47 -6.18 11.01 10.15
CA THR A 47 -6.38 11.58 8.82
C THR A 47 -7.86 11.51 8.43
N THR A 48 -8.42 12.65 8.04
CA THR A 48 -9.82 12.70 7.61
C THR A 48 -10.04 11.85 6.34
N PRO A 49 -11.22 11.25 6.16
CA PRO A 49 -11.51 10.41 5.00
C PRO A 49 -11.20 11.09 3.65
N ILE A 50 -11.54 12.37 3.53
CA ILE A 50 -11.28 13.15 2.31
C ILE A 50 -9.78 13.24 2.02
N ARG A 51 -8.97 13.58 3.03
CA ARG A 51 -7.50 13.66 2.86
C ARG A 51 -6.90 12.30 2.53
N MET A 52 -7.45 11.24 3.10
CA MET A 52 -7.04 9.88 2.83
C MET A 52 -7.29 9.50 1.37
N LEU A 53 -8.50 9.78 0.86
CA LEU A 53 -8.86 9.54 -0.53
C LEU A 53 -8.03 10.37 -1.51
N LEU A 54 -7.78 11.64 -1.19
CA LEU A 54 -6.93 12.52 -2.00
C LEU A 54 -5.47 12.02 -2.02
N ALA A 55 -4.95 11.54 -0.89
CA ALA A 55 -3.63 10.94 -0.81
C ALA A 55 -3.53 9.65 -1.65
N GLY A 56 -4.57 8.79 -1.58
CA GLY A 56 -4.69 7.60 -2.41
C GLY A 56 -4.76 7.93 -3.90
N LEU A 57 -5.59 8.93 -4.25
CA LEU A 57 -5.70 9.41 -5.62
C LEU A 57 -4.35 9.94 -6.16
N ALA A 58 -3.68 10.78 -5.39
CA ALA A 58 -2.38 11.35 -5.81
C ALA A 58 -1.32 10.27 -6.01
N MET A 59 -1.22 9.30 -5.09
CA MET A 59 -0.27 8.19 -5.22
C MET A 59 -0.63 7.28 -6.40
N GLY A 60 -1.90 6.92 -6.55
CA GLY A 60 -2.36 6.08 -7.65
C GLY A 60 -2.12 6.71 -9.02
N LEU A 61 -2.46 7.99 -9.20
CA LEU A 61 -2.20 8.73 -10.44
C LEU A 61 -0.70 8.82 -10.76
N ALA A 62 0.14 9.06 -9.76
CA ALA A 62 1.59 9.07 -9.94
C ALA A 62 2.10 7.71 -10.45
N MET A 63 1.57 6.62 -9.92
CA MET A 63 1.93 5.26 -10.35
C MET A 63 1.37 4.94 -11.74
N ASP A 64 0.13 5.29 -12.05
CA ASP A 64 -0.46 5.08 -13.37
C ASP A 64 0.30 5.82 -14.45
N TRP A 65 0.71 7.06 -14.17
CA TRP A 65 1.52 7.84 -15.10
C TRP A 65 2.87 7.19 -15.39
N THR A 66 3.52 6.65 -14.38
CA THR A 66 4.88 6.08 -14.53
C THR A 66 4.87 4.65 -15.04
N MET A 67 3.83 3.88 -14.73
CA MET A 67 3.71 2.47 -15.12
C MET A 67 2.87 2.26 -16.38
N GLY A 68 2.19 3.29 -16.87
CA GLY A 68 1.28 3.19 -18.03
C GLY A 68 0.06 2.30 -17.76
N ALA A 69 -0.41 2.22 -16.51
CA ALA A 69 -1.39 1.22 -16.08
C ALA A 69 -2.86 1.68 -16.18
N ALA A 70 -3.18 2.62 -17.05
CA ALA A 70 -4.56 3.02 -17.42
C ALA A 70 -5.55 3.22 -16.27
N GLY A 71 -5.08 3.66 -15.08
CA GLY A 71 -5.94 3.95 -13.92
C GLY A 71 -6.07 2.79 -12.92
N VAL A 72 -5.48 1.64 -13.16
CA VAL A 72 -5.61 0.45 -12.30
C VAL A 72 -4.98 0.69 -10.92
N ASN A 73 -3.80 1.33 -10.87
CA ASN A 73 -3.16 1.70 -9.62
C ASN A 73 -4.00 2.72 -8.84
N THR A 74 -4.60 3.68 -9.53
CA THR A 74 -5.50 4.68 -8.91
C THR A 74 -6.70 4.00 -8.27
N ILE A 75 -7.38 3.10 -8.99
CA ILE A 75 -8.54 2.38 -8.46
C ILE A 75 -8.14 1.57 -7.22
N ALA A 76 -7.07 0.78 -7.30
CA ALA A 76 -6.60 -0.04 -6.20
C ALA A 76 -6.23 0.79 -4.96
N THR A 77 -5.52 1.91 -5.16
CA THR A 77 -5.04 2.75 -4.05
C THR A 77 -6.16 3.53 -3.38
N VAL A 78 -7.08 4.10 -4.18
CA VAL A 78 -8.27 4.81 -3.66
C VAL A 78 -9.19 3.86 -2.92
N PHE A 79 -9.41 2.65 -3.43
CA PHE A 79 -10.21 1.65 -2.75
C PHE A 79 -9.60 1.26 -1.40
N VAL A 80 -8.29 0.99 -1.35
CA VAL A 80 -7.60 0.69 -0.10
C VAL A 80 -7.67 1.87 0.87
N ALA A 81 -7.51 3.10 0.39
CA ALA A 81 -7.67 4.30 1.21
C ALA A 81 -9.09 4.41 1.80
N PHE A 82 -10.11 4.05 1.03
CA PHE A 82 -11.51 4.03 1.48
C PHE A 82 -11.76 2.96 2.55
N VAL A 83 -11.28 1.74 2.32
CA VAL A 83 -11.53 0.60 3.23
C VAL A 83 -10.62 0.62 4.46
N ARG A 84 -9.58 1.44 4.47
CA ARG A 84 -8.56 1.49 5.51
C ARG A 84 -9.13 1.57 6.94
N ILE A 85 -10.15 2.39 7.16
CA ILE A 85 -10.75 2.54 8.49
C ILE A 85 -11.42 1.24 8.95
N HIS A 86 -12.02 0.49 8.03
CA HIS A 86 -12.64 -0.81 8.32
C HIS A 86 -11.58 -1.87 8.63
N LEU A 87 -10.45 -1.86 7.90
CA LEU A 87 -9.31 -2.74 8.18
C LEU A 87 -8.71 -2.47 9.56
N LEU A 88 -8.54 -1.20 9.93
CA LEU A 88 -8.06 -0.82 11.25
C LEU A 88 -9.01 -1.29 12.35
N ASN A 89 -10.31 -1.06 12.18
CA ASN A 89 -11.32 -1.49 13.16
C ASN A 89 -11.37 -3.03 13.28
N PHE A 90 -11.24 -3.75 12.17
CA PHE A 90 -11.20 -5.20 12.15
C PHE A 90 -10.00 -5.77 12.92
N VAL A 91 -8.82 -5.18 12.73
CA VAL A 91 -7.58 -5.65 13.38
C VAL A 91 -7.49 -5.23 14.84
N CYS A 92 -7.95 -4.01 15.15
CA CYS A 92 -7.83 -3.46 16.52
C CYS A 92 -8.97 -3.86 17.46
N GLY A 93 -10.13 -4.27 16.93
CA GLY A 93 -11.32 -4.60 17.71
C GLY A 93 -11.95 -3.43 18.48
N VAL A 94 -11.31 -2.24 18.48
CA VAL A 94 -11.78 -1.03 19.16
C VAL A 94 -11.49 0.21 18.33
N PRO A 95 -12.50 1.05 17.99
CA PRO A 95 -12.33 2.24 17.16
C PRO A 95 -11.41 3.33 17.72
N SER A 96 -11.01 3.24 18.97
CA SER A 96 -10.26 4.28 19.70
C SER A 96 -8.81 3.90 20.02
N ALA A 97 -8.27 2.81 19.50
CA ALA A 97 -6.88 2.44 19.74
C ALA A 97 -5.95 3.46 19.06
N ARG A 98 -5.43 4.40 19.85
CA ARG A 98 -4.48 5.42 19.40
C ARG A 98 -3.11 4.86 18.98
N ARG A 99 -2.85 3.57 19.23
CA ARG A 99 -1.61 2.89 18.87
C ARG A 99 -1.90 1.42 18.57
N LEU A 100 -1.43 0.97 17.43
CA LEU A 100 -1.37 -0.45 17.11
C LEU A 100 -0.19 -1.08 17.83
N GLY A 101 -0.42 -2.22 18.48
CA GLY A 101 0.67 -3.10 18.89
C GLY A 101 1.39 -3.64 17.64
N GLU A 102 2.65 -4.03 17.80
CA GLU A 102 3.49 -4.48 16.68
C GLU A 102 2.85 -5.61 15.87
N LYS A 103 2.24 -6.60 16.52
CA LYS A 103 1.52 -7.70 15.88
C LYS A 103 0.31 -7.22 15.07
N SER A 104 -0.52 -6.38 15.69
CA SER A 104 -1.71 -5.81 15.03
C SER A 104 -1.34 -4.94 13.84
N PHE A 105 -0.26 -4.17 13.97
CA PHE A 105 0.27 -3.37 12.87
C PHE A 105 0.73 -4.24 11.69
N THR A 106 1.47 -5.33 11.97
CA THR A 106 1.93 -6.26 10.92
C THR A 106 0.75 -6.92 10.19
N VAL A 107 -0.27 -7.34 10.93
CA VAL A 107 -1.50 -7.93 10.34
C VAL A 107 -2.23 -6.89 9.49
N TYR A 108 -2.41 -5.68 10.00
CA TYR A 108 -3.03 -4.59 9.26
C TYR A 108 -2.27 -4.26 7.97
N LEU A 109 -0.94 -4.18 8.04
CA LEU A 109 -0.08 -3.91 6.88
C LEU A 109 -0.21 -5.03 5.84
N ALA A 110 -0.16 -6.29 6.28
CA ALA A 110 -0.32 -7.45 5.40
C ALA A 110 -1.69 -7.45 4.69
N LEU A 111 -2.77 -7.22 5.42
CA LEU A 111 -4.11 -7.12 4.84
C LEU A 111 -4.23 -5.98 3.83
N THR A 112 -3.63 -4.82 4.13
CA THR A 112 -3.61 -3.67 3.24
C THR A 112 -2.89 -3.99 1.93
N VAL A 113 -1.71 -4.62 2.00
CA VAL A 113 -0.92 -5.02 0.82
C VAL A 113 -1.63 -6.10 0.02
N ILE A 114 -2.17 -7.13 0.67
CA ILE A 114 -2.89 -8.22 -0.01
C ILE A 114 -4.12 -7.67 -0.75
N LEU A 115 -4.91 -6.84 -0.08
CA LEU A 115 -6.12 -6.24 -0.67
C LEU A 115 -5.76 -5.36 -1.89
N HIS A 116 -4.73 -4.53 -1.76
CA HIS A 116 -4.25 -3.70 -2.86
C HIS A 116 -3.82 -4.55 -4.07
N ASN A 117 -2.96 -5.53 -3.83
CA ASN A 117 -2.49 -6.44 -4.88
C ASN A 117 -3.66 -7.23 -5.51
N ALA A 118 -4.64 -7.66 -4.71
CA ALA A 118 -5.81 -8.36 -5.22
C ALA A 118 -6.57 -7.50 -6.24
N ILE A 119 -6.88 -6.26 -5.87
CA ILE A 119 -7.59 -5.34 -6.77
C ILE A 119 -6.75 -5.08 -8.02
N PHE A 120 -5.48 -4.77 -7.85
CA PHE A 120 -4.59 -4.47 -8.97
C PHE A 120 -4.52 -5.62 -9.97
N PHE A 121 -4.17 -6.84 -9.54
CA PHE A 121 -3.98 -7.97 -10.45
C PHE A 121 -5.28 -8.46 -11.10
N TYR A 122 -6.41 -8.41 -10.39
CA TYR A 122 -7.69 -8.77 -10.99
C TYR A 122 -8.19 -7.72 -11.98
N MET A 123 -7.97 -6.42 -11.69
CA MET A 123 -8.28 -5.36 -12.65
C MET A 123 -7.36 -5.37 -13.86
N GLU A 124 -6.06 -5.66 -13.67
CA GLU A 124 -5.11 -5.82 -14.77
C GLU A 124 -5.47 -7.00 -15.68
N ALA A 125 -5.84 -8.13 -15.09
CA ALA A 125 -6.16 -9.34 -15.84
C ALA A 125 -7.46 -9.24 -16.63
N LEU A 126 -8.49 -8.58 -16.08
CA LEU A 126 -9.87 -8.45 -16.62
C LEU A 126 -10.44 -9.76 -17.21
N SER A 127 -9.93 -10.91 -16.79
CA SER A 127 -10.26 -12.22 -17.36
C SER A 127 -10.30 -13.29 -16.28
N TRP A 128 -11.42 -13.99 -16.22
CA TRP A 128 -11.60 -15.14 -15.33
C TRP A 128 -10.91 -16.41 -15.82
N SER A 129 -10.57 -16.49 -17.12
CA SER A 129 -9.92 -17.66 -17.72
C SER A 129 -8.53 -17.94 -17.15
N HIS A 130 -7.84 -16.91 -16.61
CA HIS A 130 -6.50 -17.02 -16.01
C HIS A 130 -6.49 -16.80 -14.51
N ALA A 131 -7.62 -16.97 -13.83
CA ALA A 131 -7.78 -16.67 -12.40
C ALA A 131 -6.74 -17.37 -11.51
N LEU A 132 -6.37 -18.61 -11.83
CA LEU A 132 -5.36 -19.37 -11.06
C LEU A 132 -3.96 -18.75 -11.20
N LEU A 133 -3.56 -18.33 -12.40
CA LEU A 133 -2.28 -17.66 -12.62
C LEU A 133 -2.25 -16.29 -11.96
N THR A 134 -3.35 -15.56 -12.02
CA THR A 134 -3.51 -14.27 -11.31
C THR A 134 -3.40 -14.45 -9.81
N LEU A 135 -3.99 -15.50 -9.24
CA LEU A 135 -3.88 -15.81 -7.82
C LEU A 135 -2.44 -16.15 -7.41
N LEU A 136 -1.72 -16.88 -8.24
CA LEU A 136 -0.30 -17.19 -8.01
C LEU A 136 0.56 -15.91 -8.04
N ARG A 137 0.37 -15.06 -9.07
CA ARG A 137 1.04 -13.74 -9.16
C ARG A 137 0.75 -12.89 -7.93
N LEU A 138 -0.52 -12.84 -7.51
CA LEU A 138 -0.95 -12.14 -6.31
C LEU A 138 -0.23 -12.67 -5.07
N GLY A 139 -0.22 -13.99 -4.85
CA GLY A 139 0.40 -14.61 -3.68
C GLY A 139 1.88 -14.29 -3.57
N VAL A 140 2.64 -14.49 -4.66
CA VAL A 140 4.08 -14.24 -4.69
C VAL A 140 4.38 -12.74 -4.52
N SER A 141 3.70 -11.88 -5.28
CA SER A 141 3.91 -10.43 -5.23
C SER A 141 3.50 -9.82 -3.89
N ALA A 142 2.40 -10.30 -3.30
CA ALA A 142 1.96 -9.84 -1.99
C ALA A 142 2.93 -10.27 -0.88
N ALA A 143 3.45 -11.49 -0.90
CA ALA A 143 4.42 -11.96 0.10
C ALA A 143 5.69 -11.07 0.10
N VAL A 144 6.25 -10.83 -1.08
CA VAL A 144 7.41 -9.96 -1.25
C VAL A 144 7.05 -8.51 -0.91
N GLY A 145 5.88 -8.02 -1.34
CA GLY A 145 5.38 -6.70 -1.04
C GLY A 145 5.20 -6.47 0.46
N VAL A 146 4.62 -7.40 1.20
CA VAL A 146 4.47 -7.32 2.67
C VAL A 146 5.83 -7.21 3.35
N PHE A 147 6.81 -8.02 2.93
CA PHE A 147 8.15 -8.00 3.50
C PHE A 147 8.82 -6.63 3.33
N PHE A 148 8.80 -6.07 2.12
CA PHE A 148 9.41 -4.75 1.87
C PHE A 148 8.61 -3.61 2.50
N CYS A 149 7.28 -3.66 2.49
CA CYS A 149 6.44 -2.69 3.18
C CYS A 149 6.71 -2.70 4.70
N TRP A 150 6.91 -3.87 5.28
CA TRP A 150 7.27 -3.99 6.70
C TRP A 150 8.64 -3.38 7.00
N LEU A 151 9.66 -3.62 6.15
CA LEU A 151 10.98 -2.99 6.29
C LEU A 151 10.90 -1.46 6.22
N ILE A 152 10.18 -0.93 5.23
CA ILE A 152 9.98 0.52 5.08
C ILE A 152 9.25 1.09 6.30
N ALA A 153 8.22 0.39 6.78
CA ALA A 153 7.48 0.79 7.95
C ALA A 153 8.36 0.83 9.20
N GLN A 154 9.21 -0.15 9.41
CA GLN A 154 10.16 -0.17 10.54
C GLN A 154 11.13 1.03 10.49
N VAL A 155 11.69 1.32 9.33
CA VAL A 155 12.60 2.47 9.16
C VAL A 155 11.85 3.79 9.40
N PHE A 156 10.64 3.93 8.85
CA PHE A 156 9.84 5.15 9.00
C PHE A 156 9.38 5.36 10.45
N THR A 157 8.86 4.32 11.11
CA THR A 157 8.35 4.43 12.48
C THR A 157 9.46 4.65 13.50
N SER A 158 10.63 4.03 13.31
CA SER A 158 11.75 4.18 14.22
C SER A 158 12.43 5.55 14.12
N ARG A 159 12.48 6.13 12.91
CA ARG A 159 13.24 7.36 12.66
C ARG A 159 12.40 8.63 12.58
N LEU A 160 11.19 8.53 12.07
CA LEU A 160 10.41 9.71 11.69
C LEU A 160 9.11 9.88 12.49
N SER A 161 8.52 8.83 12.99
CA SER A 161 7.28 8.92 13.78
C SER A 161 7.16 7.75 14.76
N PRO A 162 7.63 7.90 16.00
CA PRO A 162 7.48 6.86 17.04
C PRO A 162 6.04 6.66 17.51
N ARG A 163 5.05 7.21 16.80
CA ARG A 163 3.63 7.26 17.21
C ARG A 163 2.70 7.06 16.01
N ILE A 164 2.61 5.85 15.51
CA ILE A 164 1.49 5.40 14.69
C ILE A 164 0.53 4.61 15.55
#